data_7dba723a2e00964f42f5438027963b1a
#
_entry.id   7dba723a2e00964f42f5438027963b1a
#
_cell.length_a   1.000
_cell.length_b   1.000
_cell.length_c   1.000
_cell.angle_alpha   90.00
_cell.angle_beta   90.00
_cell.angle_gamma   90.00
#
_symmetry.space_group_name_H-M   'P 1'
#
loop_
_entity.id
_entity.type
_entity.pdbx_description
1 polymer ?
#
loop_
_entity_poly.entity_id
_entity_poly.type
_entity_poly.pdbx_seq_one_letter_code
_entity_poly.pdbx_strand_id
1 'polypeptide(L)'
;MSRIRIILATVLVGLSLSACGYNNIPSYEEQAKAKWADVQNNYQRRADLIPNLVATVQGYAKQEKDVLTAVIEARAKATQVRIDASQLTDPEKLKQFLDAQAQLGGALGRLLAVSENYPDLKSNQNFLALQSQLEGTENRITVARRDYIEAVRVYNTELKTFPGLLWAATFFRANKPMAEFTASEGAQAPPQVKF
;
A
#
# COMPACT_ATOMS: atom_id res chain seq x y z
N MET A 1 -5.48 -27.92 -53.81
CA MET A 1 -6.53 -27.27 -52.96
C MET A 1 -6.47 -27.73 -51.48
N SER A 2 -6.16 -28.97 -51.15
CA SER A 2 -6.11 -29.46 -49.77
C SER A 2 -4.95 -28.87 -48.94
N ARG A 3 -3.76 -28.73 -49.50
CA ARG A 3 -2.58 -28.15 -48.77
C ARG A 3 -2.77 -26.69 -48.36
N ILE A 4 -3.42 -25.87 -49.22
CA ILE A 4 -3.73 -24.47 -48.89
C ILE A 4 -4.77 -24.39 -47.75
N ARG A 5 -5.77 -25.27 -47.76
CA ARG A 5 -6.78 -25.32 -46.66
C ARG A 5 -6.16 -25.75 -45.32
N ILE A 6 -5.19 -26.69 -45.35
CA ILE A 6 -4.47 -27.12 -44.17
C ILE A 6 -3.60 -25.97 -43.61
N ILE A 7 -2.86 -25.26 -44.46
CA ILE A 7 -2.05 -24.11 -44.08
C ILE A 7 -2.93 -23.00 -43.49
N LEU A 8 -4.06 -22.70 -44.13
CA LEU A 8 -5.00 -21.68 -43.64
C LEU A 8 -5.60 -22.06 -42.28
N ALA A 9 -5.97 -23.33 -42.09
CA ALA A 9 -6.46 -23.84 -40.83
C ALA A 9 -5.39 -23.78 -39.73
N THR A 10 -4.14 -24.13 -40.02
CA THR A 10 -3.03 -24.08 -39.06
C THR A 10 -2.73 -22.63 -38.66
N VAL A 11 -2.77 -21.69 -39.62
CA VAL A 11 -2.59 -20.25 -39.34
C VAL A 11 -3.75 -19.71 -38.49
N LEU A 12 -4.99 -20.13 -38.79
CA LEU A 12 -6.17 -19.68 -38.01
C LEU A 12 -6.14 -20.21 -36.58
N VAL A 13 -5.75 -21.45 -36.37
CA VAL A 13 -5.55 -22.05 -35.05
C VAL A 13 -4.37 -21.35 -34.31
N GLY A 14 -3.28 -21.07 -35.02
CA GLY A 14 -2.16 -20.32 -34.48
C GLY A 14 -2.56 -18.90 -34.01
N LEU A 15 -3.35 -18.19 -34.81
CA LEU A 15 -3.87 -16.86 -34.50
C LEU A 15 -4.86 -16.89 -33.33
N SER A 16 -5.73 -17.90 -33.22
CA SER A 16 -6.68 -18.03 -32.10
C SER A 16 -5.98 -18.36 -30.77
N LEU A 17 -4.91 -19.16 -30.81
CA LEU A 17 -4.07 -19.41 -29.61
C LEU A 17 -3.25 -18.19 -29.20
N SER A 18 -2.87 -17.32 -30.12
CA SER A 18 -2.11 -16.10 -29.86
C SER A 18 -2.96 -15.00 -29.21
N ALA A 19 -4.29 -15.00 -29.37
CA ALA A 19 -5.18 -14.04 -28.72
C ALA A 19 -5.36 -14.30 -27.21
N CYS A 20 -4.99 -15.50 -26.74
CA CYS A 20 -5.06 -15.88 -25.35
C CYS A 20 -4.02 -15.07 -24.53
N GLY A 21 -4.48 -14.21 -23.62
CA GLY A 21 -3.62 -13.45 -22.72
C GLY A 21 -3.25 -12.02 -23.17
N TYR A 22 -3.62 -11.57 -24.37
CA TYR A 22 -3.34 -10.21 -24.83
C TYR A 22 -3.83 -9.13 -23.85
N ASN A 23 -5.00 -9.31 -23.30
CA ASN A 23 -5.59 -8.34 -22.36
C ASN A 23 -5.15 -8.53 -20.90
N ASN A 24 -4.33 -9.52 -20.58
CA ASN A 24 -3.92 -9.78 -19.21
C ASN A 24 -3.08 -8.62 -18.64
N ILE A 25 -2.10 -8.11 -19.42
CA ILE A 25 -1.22 -7.02 -18.97
C ILE A 25 -2.02 -5.78 -18.55
N PRO A 26 -2.87 -5.18 -19.42
CA PRO A 26 -3.66 -4.02 -19.01
C PRO A 26 -4.65 -4.35 -17.90
N SER A 27 -5.24 -5.56 -17.89
CA SER A 27 -6.18 -5.96 -16.84
C SER A 27 -5.50 -6.06 -15.45
N TYR A 28 -4.33 -6.70 -15.39
CA TYR A 28 -3.59 -6.84 -14.13
C TYR A 28 -2.97 -5.51 -13.68
N GLU A 29 -2.57 -4.65 -14.63
CA GLU A 29 -2.12 -3.29 -14.32
C GLU A 29 -3.22 -2.50 -13.62
N GLU A 30 -4.43 -2.50 -14.18
CA GLU A 30 -5.58 -1.79 -13.59
C GLU A 30 -5.99 -2.41 -12.23
N GLN A 31 -5.91 -3.73 -12.07
CA GLN A 31 -6.13 -4.37 -10.77
C GLN A 31 -5.10 -3.91 -9.73
N ALA A 32 -3.83 -3.84 -10.08
CA ALA A 32 -2.79 -3.37 -9.17
C ALA A 32 -3.00 -1.88 -8.79
N LYS A 33 -3.38 -1.03 -9.75
CA LYS A 33 -3.74 0.38 -9.51
C LYS A 33 -4.95 0.50 -8.58
N ALA A 34 -5.98 -0.31 -8.77
CA ALA A 34 -7.16 -0.32 -7.92
C ALA A 34 -6.80 -0.72 -6.48
N LYS A 35 -5.96 -1.75 -6.30
CA LYS A 35 -5.47 -2.17 -4.98
C LYS A 35 -4.58 -1.11 -4.32
N TRP A 36 -3.80 -0.36 -5.11
CA TRP A 36 -3.08 0.80 -4.60
C TRP A 36 -4.02 1.90 -4.09
N ALA A 37 -5.10 2.18 -4.81
CA ALA A 37 -6.10 3.14 -4.35
C ALA A 37 -6.74 2.71 -3.01
N ASP A 38 -6.98 1.42 -2.78
CA ASP A 38 -7.44 0.89 -1.50
C ASP A 38 -6.41 1.15 -0.38
N VAL A 39 -5.12 0.98 -0.66
CA VAL A 39 -4.03 1.30 0.28
C VAL A 39 -4.06 2.79 0.63
N GLN A 40 -4.11 3.67 -0.37
CA GLN A 40 -4.14 5.13 -0.16
C GLN A 40 -5.37 5.57 0.65
N ASN A 41 -6.55 5.03 0.35
CA ASN A 41 -7.79 5.35 1.05
C ASN A 41 -7.71 5.00 2.54
N ASN A 42 -7.09 3.86 2.89
CA ASN A 42 -6.93 3.47 4.29
C ASN A 42 -5.90 4.34 5.02
N TYR A 43 -4.81 4.74 4.36
CA TYR A 43 -3.86 5.70 4.93
C TYR A 43 -4.49 7.09 5.11
N GLN A 44 -5.30 7.55 4.16
CA GLN A 44 -6.05 8.80 4.30
C GLN A 44 -7.01 8.73 5.48
N ARG A 45 -7.78 7.64 5.61
CA ARG A 45 -8.67 7.44 6.77
C ARG A 45 -7.92 7.51 8.09
N ARG A 46 -6.71 6.92 8.18
CA ARG A 46 -5.87 7.05 9.37
C ARG A 46 -5.50 8.49 9.65
N ALA A 47 -5.08 9.24 8.63
CA ALA A 47 -4.69 10.65 8.78
C ALA A 47 -5.87 11.54 9.20
N ASP A 48 -7.10 11.19 8.79
CA ASP A 48 -8.31 11.95 9.11
C ASP A 48 -8.79 11.74 10.56
N LEU A 49 -8.42 10.64 11.20
CA LEU A 49 -8.72 10.40 12.62
C LEU A 49 -7.82 11.21 13.56
N ILE A 50 -6.63 11.60 13.12
CA ILE A 50 -5.60 12.20 13.98
C ILE A 50 -6.00 13.55 14.57
N PRO A 51 -6.62 14.52 13.86
CA PRO A 51 -7.00 15.79 14.46
C PRO A 51 -7.93 15.62 15.67
N ASN A 52 -8.89 14.71 15.58
CA ASN A 52 -9.83 14.42 16.67
C ASN A 52 -9.12 13.75 17.85
N LEU A 53 -8.18 12.83 17.56
CA LEU A 53 -7.38 12.19 18.59
C LEU A 53 -6.50 13.21 19.33
N VAL A 54 -5.79 14.07 18.59
CA VAL A 54 -4.94 15.12 19.16
C VAL A 54 -5.77 16.08 20.01
N ALA A 55 -6.93 16.54 19.54
CA ALA A 55 -7.82 17.42 20.31
C ALA A 55 -8.32 16.76 21.60
N THR A 56 -8.69 15.47 21.54
CA THR A 56 -9.12 14.72 22.71
C THR A 56 -8.00 14.59 23.73
N VAL A 57 -6.80 14.16 23.29
CA VAL A 57 -5.63 14.02 24.20
C VAL A 57 -5.23 15.37 24.79
N GLN A 58 -5.21 16.44 23.98
CA GLN A 58 -4.86 17.79 24.44
C GLN A 58 -5.78 18.29 25.56
N GLY A 59 -7.03 17.85 25.59
CA GLY A 59 -7.97 18.20 26.69
C GLY A 59 -7.55 17.67 28.05
N TYR A 60 -6.82 16.55 28.09
CA TYR A 60 -6.42 15.86 29.34
C TYR A 60 -4.92 15.93 29.63
N ALA A 61 -4.08 15.99 28.59
CA ALA A 61 -2.64 15.91 28.69
C ALA A 61 -1.95 17.12 28.03
N LYS A 62 -2.31 18.33 28.45
CA LYS A 62 -1.80 19.62 27.88
C LYS A 62 -0.28 19.76 27.97
N GLN A 63 0.36 19.14 28.95
CA GLN A 63 1.80 19.18 29.18
C GLN A 63 2.58 18.34 28.12
N GLU A 64 1.94 17.42 27.41
CA GLU A 64 2.57 16.54 26.43
C GLU A 64 2.73 17.21 25.05
N LYS A 65 3.16 18.49 25.06
CA LYS A 65 3.24 19.31 23.84
C LYS A 65 4.14 18.71 22.77
N ASP A 66 5.27 18.13 23.17
CA ASP A 66 6.24 17.56 22.23
C ASP A 66 5.68 16.33 21.50
N VAL A 67 4.96 15.47 22.23
CA VAL A 67 4.32 14.28 21.65
C VAL A 67 3.19 14.67 20.69
N LEU A 68 2.35 15.64 21.10
CA LEU A 68 1.26 16.16 20.27
C LEU A 68 1.80 16.82 18.99
N THR A 69 2.85 17.66 19.12
CA THR A 69 3.51 18.31 17.98
C THR A 69 4.11 17.28 17.04
N ALA A 70 4.81 16.28 17.57
CA ALA A 70 5.40 15.20 16.75
C ALA A 70 4.35 14.44 15.94
N VAL A 71 3.15 14.21 16.48
CA VAL A 71 2.05 13.57 15.74
C VAL A 71 1.53 14.46 14.62
N ILE A 72 1.35 15.78 14.90
CA ILE A 72 0.89 16.75 13.90
C ILE A 72 1.88 16.85 12.73
N GLU A 73 3.18 16.96 13.04
CA GLU A 73 4.25 17.05 12.04
C GLU A 73 4.36 15.75 11.22
N ALA A 74 4.32 14.60 11.87
CA ALA A 74 4.36 13.31 11.18
C ALA A 74 3.14 13.13 10.27
N ARG A 75 1.94 13.57 10.70
CA ARG A 75 0.74 13.59 9.86
C ARG A 75 0.94 14.48 8.65
N ALA A 76 1.46 15.70 8.83
CA ALA A 76 1.70 16.62 7.73
C ALA A 76 2.63 16.00 6.68
N LYS A 77 3.75 15.39 7.10
CA LYS A 77 4.67 14.67 6.21
C LYS A 77 3.98 13.51 5.49
N ALA A 78 3.24 12.67 6.23
CA ALA A 78 2.57 11.50 5.68
C ALA A 78 1.50 11.84 4.64
N THR A 79 0.85 13.03 4.76
CA THR A 79 -0.15 13.51 3.80
C THR A 79 0.43 14.27 2.61
N GLN A 80 1.65 14.80 2.73
CA GLN A 80 2.37 15.47 1.62
C GLN A 80 2.92 14.47 0.61
N VAL A 81 3.42 13.33 1.07
CA VAL A 81 3.99 12.30 0.19
C VAL A 81 2.86 11.52 -0.44
N ARG A 82 2.56 11.84 -1.70
CA ARG A 82 1.55 11.12 -2.51
C ARG A 82 2.25 10.39 -3.63
N ILE A 83 1.73 9.23 -3.99
CA ILE A 83 2.21 8.44 -5.12
C ILE A 83 1.05 8.27 -6.09
N ASP A 84 1.21 8.82 -7.29
CA ASP A 84 0.28 8.57 -8.38
C ASP A 84 0.48 7.17 -8.97
N ALA A 85 -0.56 6.63 -9.61
CA ALA A 85 -0.51 5.30 -10.21
C ALA A 85 0.64 5.13 -11.23
N SER A 86 1.02 6.22 -11.93
CA SER A 86 2.16 6.25 -12.85
C SER A 86 3.54 6.12 -12.18
N GLN A 87 3.61 6.38 -10.88
CA GLN A 87 4.83 6.35 -10.08
C GLN A 87 5.04 5.03 -9.34
N LEU A 88 4.12 4.08 -9.48
CA LEU A 88 4.22 2.75 -8.85
C LEU A 88 5.40 1.91 -9.36
N THR A 89 6.01 2.31 -10.45
CA THR A 89 7.24 1.69 -10.99
C THR A 89 8.52 2.26 -10.38
N ASP A 90 8.43 3.26 -9.50
CA ASP A 90 9.57 3.93 -8.86
C ASP A 90 9.71 3.45 -7.40
N PRO A 91 10.69 2.57 -7.09
CA PRO A 91 10.86 2.02 -5.74
C PRO A 91 11.26 3.09 -4.71
N GLU A 92 11.98 4.15 -5.12
CA GLU A 92 12.40 5.22 -4.21
C GLU A 92 11.21 6.04 -3.73
N LYS A 93 10.26 6.35 -4.61
CA LYS A 93 9.03 7.04 -4.23
C LYS A 93 8.17 6.20 -3.31
N LEU A 94 8.05 4.90 -3.62
CA LEU A 94 7.33 3.97 -2.75
C LEU A 94 7.99 3.91 -1.36
N LYS A 95 9.32 3.84 -1.29
CA LYS A 95 10.06 3.87 -0.05
C LYS A 95 9.81 5.15 0.75
N GLN A 96 9.90 6.32 0.12
CA GLN A 96 9.65 7.61 0.77
C GLN A 96 8.24 7.68 1.37
N PHE A 97 7.24 7.18 0.64
CA PHE A 97 5.86 7.09 1.13
C PHE A 97 5.79 6.19 2.37
N LEU A 98 6.37 5.00 2.31
CA LEU A 98 6.35 4.04 3.42
C LEU A 98 7.08 4.57 4.66
N ASP A 99 8.21 5.24 4.48
CA ASP A 99 8.97 5.85 5.57
C ASP A 99 8.16 6.96 6.26
N ALA A 100 7.47 7.80 5.49
CA ALA A 100 6.59 8.83 6.05
C ALA A 100 5.41 8.21 6.83
N GLN A 101 4.81 7.15 6.30
CA GLN A 101 3.72 6.43 6.97
C GLN A 101 4.20 5.70 8.23
N ALA A 102 5.42 5.16 8.23
CA ALA A 102 6.03 4.53 9.40
C ALA A 102 6.35 5.55 10.51
N GLN A 103 6.86 6.75 10.15
CA GLN A 103 7.07 7.84 11.10
C GLN A 103 5.77 8.23 11.82
N LEU A 104 4.67 8.34 11.06
CA LEU A 104 3.35 8.62 11.63
C LEU A 104 2.90 7.51 12.58
N GLY A 105 3.07 6.24 12.19
CA GLY A 105 2.76 5.09 13.05
C GLY A 105 3.54 5.12 14.36
N GLY A 106 4.85 5.43 14.30
CA GLY A 106 5.68 5.58 15.50
C GLY A 106 5.28 6.75 16.40
N ALA A 107 4.87 7.89 15.81
CA ALA A 107 4.37 9.03 16.58
C ALA A 107 3.04 8.71 17.29
N LEU A 108 2.11 8.03 16.58
CA LEU A 108 0.85 7.56 17.18
C LEU A 108 1.09 6.55 18.30
N GLY A 109 2.02 5.62 18.12
CA GLY A 109 2.38 4.66 19.17
C GLY A 109 2.88 5.35 20.45
N ARG A 110 3.71 6.39 20.32
CA ARG A 110 4.15 7.21 21.47
C ARG A 110 2.99 7.94 22.14
N LEU A 111 2.07 8.53 21.35
CA LEU A 111 0.90 9.21 21.89
C LEU A 111 0.02 8.26 22.70
N LEU A 112 -0.22 7.05 22.19
CA LEU A 112 -1.00 6.03 22.89
C LEU A 112 -0.28 5.56 24.16
N ALA A 113 1.05 5.39 24.14
CA ALA A 113 1.83 5.03 25.33
C ALA A 113 1.74 6.12 26.43
N VAL A 114 1.80 7.40 26.05
CA VAL A 114 1.63 8.52 27.00
C VAL A 114 0.23 8.51 27.62
N SER A 115 -0.82 8.17 26.86
CA SER A 115 -2.19 8.16 27.37
C SER A 115 -2.40 7.20 28.55
N GLU A 116 -1.54 6.19 28.70
CA GLU A 116 -1.57 5.27 29.85
C GLU A 116 -1.30 5.96 31.19
N ASN A 117 -0.61 7.11 31.20
CA ASN A 117 -0.33 7.91 32.40
C ASN A 117 -1.50 8.82 32.81
N TYR A 118 -2.58 8.86 32.02
CA TYR A 118 -3.74 9.74 32.23
C TYR A 118 -5.03 8.92 32.35
N PRO A 119 -5.39 8.46 33.56
CA PRO A 119 -6.56 7.60 33.81
C PRO A 119 -7.88 8.17 33.28
N ASP A 120 -8.06 9.49 33.41
CA ASP A 120 -9.28 10.19 32.98
C ASP A 120 -9.39 10.19 31.42
N LEU A 121 -8.28 10.34 30.71
CA LEU A 121 -8.22 10.19 29.26
C LEU A 121 -8.48 8.75 28.84
N LYS A 122 -7.84 7.80 29.50
CA LYS A 122 -7.96 6.37 29.20
C LYS A 122 -9.41 5.86 29.38
N SER A 123 -10.17 6.43 30.29
CA SER A 123 -11.59 6.11 30.50
C SER A 123 -12.54 6.93 29.63
N ASN A 124 -12.05 7.91 28.87
CA ASN A 124 -12.87 8.76 28.03
C ASN A 124 -13.44 7.98 26.84
N GLN A 125 -14.77 7.99 26.67
CA GLN A 125 -15.43 7.23 25.61
C GLN A 125 -15.03 7.65 24.20
N ASN A 126 -14.80 8.96 23.95
CA ASN A 126 -14.35 9.44 22.65
C ASN A 126 -12.94 8.95 22.34
N PHE A 127 -12.04 8.95 23.33
CA PHE A 127 -10.69 8.42 23.17
C PHE A 127 -10.70 6.93 22.84
N LEU A 128 -11.47 6.13 23.57
CA LEU A 128 -11.63 4.68 23.34
C LEU A 128 -12.21 4.40 21.94
N ALA A 129 -13.21 5.19 21.52
CA ALA A 129 -13.79 5.04 20.18
C ALA A 129 -12.78 5.37 19.09
N LEU A 130 -11.97 6.43 19.24
CA LEU A 130 -10.91 6.82 18.31
C LEU A 130 -9.78 5.77 18.26
N GLN A 131 -9.37 5.24 19.40
CA GLN A 131 -8.40 4.17 19.50
C GLN A 131 -8.87 2.93 18.73
N SER A 132 -10.11 2.49 18.97
CA SER A 132 -10.70 1.35 18.25
C SER A 132 -10.79 1.58 16.74
N GLN A 133 -11.13 2.82 16.30
CA GLN A 133 -11.15 3.17 14.89
C GLN A 133 -9.75 3.15 14.27
N LEU A 134 -8.72 3.60 14.99
CA LEU A 134 -7.33 3.54 14.55
C LEU A 134 -6.86 2.09 14.41
N GLU A 135 -7.09 1.26 15.41
CA GLU A 135 -6.76 -0.18 15.36
C GLU A 135 -7.44 -0.89 14.19
N GLY A 136 -8.74 -0.62 14.00
CA GLY A 136 -9.48 -1.13 12.85
C GLY A 136 -8.94 -0.63 11.51
N THR A 137 -8.43 0.60 11.46
CA THR A 137 -7.81 1.17 10.26
C THR A 137 -6.44 0.54 9.98
N GLU A 138 -5.59 0.31 11.00
CA GLU A 138 -4.32 -0.41 10.84
C GLU A 138 -4.50 -1.83 10.30
N ASN A 139 -5.52 -2.54 10.80
CA ASN A 139 -5.87 -3.86 10.26
C ASN A 139 -6.26 -3.79 8.77
N ARG A 140 -7.05 -2.78 8.37
CA ARG A 140 -7.41 -2.57 6.95
C ARG A 140 -6.20 -2.19 6.10
N ILE A 141 -5.29 -1.36 6.61
CA ILE A 141 -4.02 -1.04 5.93
C ILE A 141 -3.22 -2.32 5.68
N THR A 142 -3.13 -3.19 6.68
CA THR A 142 -2.41 -4.47 6.57
C THR A 142 -3.02 -5.36 5.48
N VAL A 143 -4.35 -5.49 5.45
CA VAL A 143 -5.05 -6.26 4.41
C VAL A 143 -4.86 -5.63 3.03
N ALA A 144 -5.08 -4.31 2.89
CA ALA A 144 -4.93 -3.60 1.61
C ALA A 144 -3.50 -3.71 1.06
N ARG A 145 -2.48 -3.62 1.92
CA ARG A 145 -1.08 -3.82 1.52
C ARG A 145 -0.82 -5.23 1.00
N ARG A 146 -1.33 -6.25 1.67
CA ARG A 146 -1.24 -7.65 1.23
C ARG A 146 -1.88 -7.83 -0.14
N ASP A 147 -3.09 -7.29 -0.32
CA ASP A 147 -3.82 -7.40 -1.58
C ASP A 147 -3.11 -6.67 -2.73
N TYR A 148 -2.50 -5.52 -2.45
CA TYR A 148 -1.65 -4.81 -3.42
C TYR A 148 -0.41 -5.63 -3.80
N ILE A 149 0.31 -6.19 -2.82
CA ILE A 149 1.48 -7.05 -3.08
C ILE A 149 1.11 -8.20 -4.02
N GLU A 150 -0.01 -8.86 -3.76
CA GLU A 150 -0.48 -9.97 -4.59
C GLU A 150 -0.84 -9.51 -6.02
N ALA A 151 -1.54 -8.38 -6.16
CA ALA A 151 -1.87 -7.83 -7.48
C ALA A 151 -0.62 -7.43 -8.27
N VAL A 152 0.37 -6.80 -7.62
CA VAL A 152 1.67 -6.46 -8.23
C VAL A 152 2.44 -7.72 -8.63
N ARG A 153 2.44 -8.75 -7.77
CA ARG A 153 3.07 -10.04 -8.08
C ARG A 153 2.49 -10.66 -9.35
N VAL A 154 1.16 -10.69 -9.47
CA VAL A 154 0.47 -11.22 -10.65
C VAL A 154 0.85 -10.42 -11.90
N TYR A 155 0.77 -9.09 -11.82
CA TYR A 155 1.15 -8.20 -12.92
C TYR A 155 2.62 -8.37 -13.34
N ASN A 156 3.54 -8.33 -12.39
CA ASN A 156 4.98 -8.47 -12.66
C ASN A 156 5.33 -9.87 -13.21
N THR A 157 4.60 -10.90 -12.79
CA THR A 157 4.76 -12.27 -13.31
C THR A 157 4.32 -12.34 -14.76
N GLU A 158 3.16 -11.76 -15.13
CA GLU A 158 2.66 -11.74 -16.50
C GLU A 158 3.66 -11.08 -17.46
N LEU A 159 4.32 -9.99 -17.04
CA LEU A 159 5.34 -9.33 -17.85
C LEU A 159 6.57 -10.20 -18.13
N LYS A 160 6.83 -11.22 -17.30
CA LYS A 160 8.05 -12.06 -17.35
C LYS A 160 7.81 -13.47 -17.88
N THR A 161 6.55 -13.91 -17.98
CA THR A 161 6.19 -15.28 -18.35
C THR A 161 5.48 -15.32 -19.71
N PHE A 162 5.58 -16.48 -20.41
CA PHE A 162 4.85 -16.69 -21.65
C PHE A 162 3.35 -16.90 -21.36
N PRO A 163 2.42 -16.35 -22.16
CA PRO A 163 2.63 -15.55 -23.38
C PRO A 163 2.85 -14.04 -23.14
N GLY A 164 2.62 -13.53 -21.93
CA GLY A 164 2.68 -12.10 -21.56
C GLY A 164 4.01 -11.44 -21.93
N LEU A 165 5.12 -12.15 -21.77
CA LEU A 165 6.45 -11.66 -22.17
C LEU A 165 6.52 -11.21 -23.63
N LEU A 166 5.85 -11.94 -24.56
CA LEU A 166 5.81 -11.56 -25.97
C LEU A 166 5.00 -10.28 -26.19
N TRP A 167 3.87 -10.17 -25.50
CA TRP A 167 3.01 -8.97 -25.54
C TRP A 167 3.70 -7.75 -24.94
N ALA A 168 4.39 -7.92 -23.81
CA ALA A 168 5.20 -6.89 -23.19
C ALA A 168 6.31 -6.39 -24.12
N ALA A 169 7.02 -7.30 -24.81
CA ALA A 169 8.10 -6.96 -25.72
C ALA A 169 7.64 -6.30 -27.03
N THR A 170 6.38 -6.44 -27.43
CA THR A 170 5.86 -5.96 -28.71
C THR A 170 4.89 -4.79 -28.55
N PHE A 171 3.75 -5.01 -27.93
CA PHE A 171 2.64 -4.06 -27.84
C PHE A 171 2.63 -3.22 -26.56
N PHE A 172 3.16 -3.76 -25.45
CA PHE A 172 3.12 -3.12 -24.14
C PHE A 172 4.50 -2.73 -23.61
N ARG A 173 5.39 -2.22 -24.49
CA ARG A 173 6.77 -1.86 -24.15
C ARG A 173 6.89 -0.76 -23.10
N ALA A 174 5.85 0.05 -22.93
CA ALA A 174 5.79 1.10 -21.91
C ALA A 174 5.50 0.54 -20.52
N ASN A 175 4.92 -0.66 -20.42
CA ASN A 175 4.57 -1.29 -19.17
C ASN A 175 5.82 -1.83 -18.47
N LYS A 176 6.12 -1.26 -17.31
CA LYS A 176 7.26 -1.64 -16.47
C LYS A 176 6.78 -2.40 -15.24
N PRO A 177 7.61 -3.28 -14.68
CA PRO A 177 7.28 -3.90 -13.38
C PRO A 177 7.02 -2.83 -12.32
N MET A 178 5.98 -3.04 -11.53
CA MET A 178 5.66 -2.20 -10.37
C MET A 178 6.54 -2.56 -9.18
N ALA A 179 6.83 -1.56 -8.34
CA ALA A 179 7.59 -1.74 -7.12
C ALA A 179 6.76 -2.50 -6.08
N GLU A 180 7.42 -3.42 -5.39
CA GLU A 180 6.84 -4.21 -4.31
C GLU A 180 7.13 -3.57 -2.96
N PHE A 181 6.25 -3.80 -1.98
CA PHE A 181 6.55 -3.45 -0.60
C PHE A 181 7.71 -4.31 -0.10
N THR A 182 8.82 -3.67 0.25
CA THR A 182 9.91 -4.33 0.96
C THR A 182 9.69 -4.19 2.48
N ALA A 183 10.04 -5.22 3.24
CA ALA A 183 10.08 -5.10 4.69
C ALA A 183 11.13 -4.04 5.07
N SER A 184 10.81 -3.20 6.07
CA SER A 184 11.80 -2.27 6.60
C SER A 184 13.02 -3.03 7.13
N GLU A 185 14.22 -2.49 6.94
CA GLU A 185 15.47 -3.14 7.36
C GLU A 185 15.47 -3.58 8.83
N GLY A 186 14.77 -2.83 9.71
CA GLY A 186 14.60 -3.19 11.12
C GLY A 186 13.65 -4.36 11.40
N ALA A 187 12.75 -4.71 10.46
CA ALA A 187 11.83 -5.84 10.62
C ALA A 187 12.45 -7.19 10.24
N GLN A 188 13.65 -7.19 9.64
CA GLN A 188 14.37 -8.41 9.23
C GLN A 188 15.25 -8.97 10.36
N ALA A 189 15.54 -8.18 11.38
CA ALA A 189 16.30 -8.64 12.53
C ALA A 189 15.34 -9.17 13.61
N PRO A 190 15.49 -10.43 14.07
CA PRO A 190 14.69 -10.91 15.20
C PRO A 190 14.98 -10.04 16.43
N PRO A 191 13.95 -9.70 17.24
CA PRO A 191 14.17 -8.94 18.45
C PRO A 191 15.13 -9.67 19.38
N GLN A 192 16.24 -9.03 19.75
CA GLN A 192 17.16 -9.59 20.75
C GLN A 192 16.49 -9.46 22.12
N VAL A 193 16.00 -10.57 22.64
CA VAL A 193 15.55 -10.66 24.02
C VAL A 193 16.80 -10.73 24.90
N LYS A 194 17.12 -9.65 25.62
CA LYS A 194 18.08 -9.68 26.70
C LYS A 194 17.32 -10.04 27.99
N PHE A 195 17.65 -11.19 28.57
CA PHE A 195 17.21 -11.58 29.91
C PHE A 195 18.06 -10.89 30.95
#